data_3d20d918778dc5266340214cd9f6e9ff
#
_entry.id   3d20d918778dc5266340214cd9f6e9ff
#
_cell.length_a   1.000
_cell.length_b   1.000
_cell.length_c   1.000
_cell.angle_alpha   90.00
_cell.angle_beta   90.00
_cell.angle_gamma   90.00
#
_symmetry.space_group_name_H-M   'P 1'
#
loop_
_entity.id
_entity.type
_entity.pdbx_description
1 polymer ?
#
loop_
_entity_poly.entity_id
_entity_poly.type
_entity_poly.pdbx_seq_one_letter_code
_entity_poly.pdbx_strand_id
1 'polypeptide(L)'
;MTDGDLVVRDAPDASRYEARLGDDVAGFAQYEVEDGRFVLTHTEVDPAFEGRGVGGTLVRGVLDDVRRRGNPVEVRCPFARSWIERHPDYQDLVG
;
A
#
# COMPACT_ATOMS: atom_id res chain seq x y z
N MET A 1 16.60 -17.05 3.80
CA MET A 1 16.18 -16.18 2.83
C MET A 1 15.90 -14.80 3.39
N THR A 2 15.52 -13.95 2.59
CA THR A 2 15.55 -12.55 2.93
C THR A 2 14.17 -11.97 3.03
N ASP A 3 14.11 -10.81 3.64
CA ASP A 3 12.87 -10.05 3.70
C ASP A 3 12.45 -9.56 2.33
N GLY A 4 13.32 -9.73 1.32
CA GLY A 4 12.98 -9.38 -0.04
C GLY A 4 11.87 -10.23 -0.64
N ASP A 5 11.43 -11.24 0.09
CA ASP A 5 10.34 -12.10 -0.37
C ASP A 5 8.95 -11.53 -0.08
N LEU A 6 8.86 -10.34 0.49
CA LEU A 6 7.58 -9.68 0.64
C LEU A 6 6.97 -9.40 -0.72
N VAL A 7 5.73 -9.85 -0.89
CA VAL A 7 4.99 -9.65 -2.13
C VAL A 7 3.74 -8.84 -1.81
N VAL A 8 3.54 -7.74 -2.52
CA VAL A 8 2.35 -6.92 -2.36
C VAL A 8 1.38 -7.30 -3.46
N ARG A 9 0.17 -7.65 -3.06
CA ARG A 9 -0.82 -8.20 -3.98
C ARG A 9 -2.18 -7.58 -3.69
N ASP A 10 -2.90 -7.23 -4.76
CA ASP A 10 -4.27 -6.74 -4.64
C ASP A 10 -5.20 -7.90 -4.29
N ALA A 11 -6.04 -7.69 -3.28
CA ALA A 11 -7.08 -8.63 -2.88
C ALA A 11 -8.42 -7.90 -2.99
N PRO A 12 -8.95 -7.74 -4.21
CA PRO A 12 -10.13 -6.90 -4.41
C PRO A 12 -11.37 -7.38 -3.68
N ASP A 13 -11.49 -8.68 -3.44
CA ASP A 13 -12.63 -9.20 -2.68
C ASP A 13 -12.63 -8.70 -1.24
N ALA A 14 -11.46 -8.33 -0.71
CA ALA A 14 -11.33 -7.80 0.63
C ALA A 14 -11.13 -6.28 0.62
N SER A 15 -11.14 -5.66 -0.55
CA SER A 15 -10.93 -4.22 -0.71
C SER A 15 -9.64 -3.76 -0.07
N ARG A 16 -8.57 -4.52 -0.30
CA ARG A 16 -7.27 -4.18 0.27
C ARG A 16 -6.14 -4.80 -0.53
N TYR A 17 -4.96 -4.19 -0.41
CA TYR A 17 -3.71 -4.84 -0.82
C TYR A 17 -3.13 -5.53 0.40
N GLU A 18 -2.48 -6.66 0.17
CA GLU A 18 -1.83 -7.43 1.22
C GLU A 18 -0.34 -7.54 0.93
N ALA A 19 0.46 -7.37 1.99
CA ALA A 19 1.88 -7.68 1.92
C ALA A 19 2.04 -9.07 2.51
N ARG A 20 2.51 -10.01 1.70
CA ARG A 20 2.62 -11.39 2.12
C ARG A 20 4.07 -11.82 2.18
N LEU A 21 4.37 -12.60 3.21
CA LEU A 21 5.65 -13.25 3.37
C LEU A 21 5.34 -14.74 3.46
N GLY A 22 5.55 -15.46 2.36
CA GLY A 22 5.08 -16.83 2.28
C GLY A 22 3.57 -16.89 2.38
N ASP A 23 3.06 -17.66 3.31
CA ASP A 23 1.62 -17.80 3.55
C ASP A 23 1.08 -16.79 4.55
N ASP A 24 1.93 -15.97 5.14
CA ASP A 24 1.53 -15.04 6.17
C ASP A 24 1.22 -13.68 5.58
N VAL A 25 0.17 -13.05 6.08
CA VAL A 25 -0.15 -11.66 5.75
C VAL A 25 0.57 -10.77 6.76
N ALA A 26 1.61 -10.10 6.31
CA ALA A 26 2.42 -9.25 7.18
C ALA A 26 1.77 -7.88 7.41
N GLY A 27 0.90 -7.46 6.51
CA GLY A 27 0.20 -6.20 6.64
C GLY A 27 -0.77 -6.01 5.48
N PHE A 28 -1.57 -4.96 5.56
CA PHE A 28 -2.52 -4.66 4.49
C PHE A 28 -2.78 -3.17 4.38
N ALA A 29 -3.25 -2.75 3.21
CA ALA A 29 -3.67 -1.39 2.95
C ALA A 29 -5.07 -1.42 2.37
N GLN A 30 -6.02 -0.87 3.11
CA GLN A 30 -7.41 -0.84 2.68
C GLN A 30 -7.65 0.31 1.72
N TYR A 31 -8.53 0.08 0.77
CA TYR A 31 -8.87 1.10 -0.21
C TYR A 31 -10.34 1.03 -0.60
N GLU A 32 -10.81 2.09 -1.21
CA GLU A 32 -12.11 2.16 -1.85
C GLU A 32 -11.91 2.76 -3.24
N VAL A 33 -12.84 2.46 -4.13
CA VAL A 33 -12.84 3.08 -5.45
C VAL A 33 -14.10 3.93 -5.55
N GLU A 34 -13.92 5.24 -5.74
CA GLU A 34 -15.01 6.19 -5.82
C GLU A 34 -14.88 6.97 -7.13
N ASP A 35 -15.84 6.78 -8.02
CA ASP A 35 -15.88 7.48 -9.32
C ASP A 35 -14.56 7.34 -10.09
N GLY A 36 -14.00 6.13 -10.09
CA GLY A 36 -12.74 5.86 -10.77
C GLY A 36 -11.51 6.32 -10.03
N ARG A 37 -11.69 6.92 -8.87
CA ARG A 37 -10.58 7.36 -8.02
C ARG A 37 -10.27 6.29 -6.99
N PHE A 38 -9.00 6.02 -6.82
CA PHE A 38 -8.52 5.07 -5.83
C PHE A 38 -8.30 5.82 -4.52
N VAL A 39 -8.99 5.38 -3.46
CA VAL A 39 -8.92 6.05 -2.15
C VAL A 39 -8.26 5.11 -1.15
N LEU A 40 -7.07 5.46 -0.69
CA LEU A 40 -6.33 4.67 0.29
C LEU A 40 -6.72 5.13 1.68
N THR A 41 -7.36 4.24 2.46
CA THR A 41 -8.01 4.65 3.70
C THR A 41 -7.26 4.24 4.96
N HIS A 42 -6.55 3.10 4.93
CA HIS A 42 -5.94 2.59 6.16
C HIS A 42 -4.80 1.64 5.82
N THR A 43 -3.75 1.68 6.61
CA THR A 43 -2.62 0.76 6.49
C THR A 43 -2.34 0.16 7.85
N GLU A 44 -2.14 -1.14 7.88
CA GLU A 44 -1.87 -1.82 9.14
C GLU A 44 -0.78 -2.87 8.92
N VAL A 45 0.13 -2.99 9.90
CA VAL A 45 1.20 -3.98 9.89
C VAL A 45 1.01 -4.89 11.08
N ASP A 46 1.07 -6.20 10.83
CA ASP A 46 0.97 -7.19 11.89
C ASP A 46 2.15 -6.98 12.87
N PRO A 47 1.88 -6.94 14.18
CA PRO A 47 2.95 -6.71 15.17
C PRO A 47 4.12 -7.68 15.05
N ALA A 48 3.88 -8.91 14.60
CA ALA A 48 4.94 -9.89 14.43
C ALA A 48 5.95 -9.48 13.36
N PHE A 49 5.59 -8.54 12.49
CA PHE A 49 6.42 -8.14 11.37
C PHE A 49 6.88 -6.68 11.46
N GLU A 50 6.62 -6.02 12.57
CA GLU A 50 7.06 -4.65 12.75
C GLU A 50 8.57 -4.54 12.72
N GLY A 51 9.06 -3.41 12.22
CA GLY A 51 10.49 -3.18 12.13
C GLY A 51 11.14 -3.72 10.88
N ARG A 52 10.35 -4.29 9.97
CA ARG A 52 10.88 -4.87 8.73
C ARG A 52 10.56 -4.06 7.49
N GLY A 53 10.01 -2.87 7.66
CA GLY A 53 9.68 -2.02 6.53
C GLY A 53 8.46 -2.47 5.75
N VAL A 54 7.60 -3.26 6.36
CA VAL A 54 6.40 -3.77 5.68
C VAL A 54 5.48 -2.65 5.24
N GLY A 55 5.27 -1.66 6.11
CA GLY A 55 4.38 -0.54 5.78
C GLY A 55 4.83 0.23 4.57
N GLY A 56 6.13 0.55 4.51
CA GLY A 56 6.67 1.28 3.35
C GLY A 56 6.62 0.46 2.08
N THR A 57 6.96 -0.82 2.17
CA THR A 57 6.87 -1.73 1.02
C THR A 57 5.45 -1.80 0.51
N LEU A 58 4.49 -1.85 1.44
CA LEU A 58 3.08 -1.94 1.10
C LEU A 58 2.60 -0.68 0.37
N VAL A 59 2.91 0.49 0.91
CA VAL A 59 2.51 1.75 0.27
C VAL A 59 3.14 1.88 -1.10
N ARG A 60 4.42 1.56 -1.23
CA ARG A 60 5.11 1.60 -2.52
C ARG A 60 4.43 0.67 -3.52
N GLY A 61 4.13 -0.56 -3.09
CA GLY A 61 3.51 -1.53 -3.98
C GLY A 61 2.14 -1.09 -4.45
N VAL A 62 1.34 -0.52 -3.54
CA VAL A 62 0.02 0.00 -3.90
C VAL A 62 0.15 1.11 -4.94
N LEU A 63 1.03 2.07 -4.68
CA LEU A 63 1.17 3.22 -5.56
C LEU A 63 1.73 2.84 -6.92
N ASP A 64 2.67 1.90 -6.95
CA ASP A 64 3.21 1.42 -8.23
C ASP A 64 2.12 0.76 -9.06
N ASP A 65 1.26 -0.03 -8.42
CA ASP A 65 0.18 -0.70 -9.13
C ASP A 65 -0.86 0.29 -9.65
N VAL A 66 -1.23 1.25 -8.81
CA VAL A 66 -2.20 2.27 -9.20
C VAL A 66 -1.64 3.13 -10.34
N ARG A 67 -0.34 3.41 -10.32
CA ARG A 67 0.31 4.15 -11.41
C ARG A 67 0.19 3.37 -12.72
N ARG A 68 0.40 2.07 -12.68
CA ARG A 68 0.27 1.23 -13.89
C ARG A 68 -1.15 1.25 -14.43
N ARG A 69 -2.13 1.35 -13.54
CA ARG A 69 -3.54 1.36 -13.93
C ARG A 69 -4.01 2.72 -14.40
N GLY A 70 -3.24 3.77 -14.12
CA GLY A 70 -3.59 5.12 -14.54
C GLY A 70 -4.71 5.77 -13.75
N ASN A 71 -5.01 5.26 -12.55
CA ASN A 71 -6.05 5.85 -11.71
C ASN A 71 -5.52 7.01 -10.89
N PRO A 72 -6.33 8.06 -10.67
CA PRO A 72 -5.97 9.07 -9.68
C PRO A 72 -6.10 8.50 -8.28
N VAL A 73 -5.30 9.03 -7.36
CA VAL A 73 -5.23 8.54 -6.00
C VAL A 73 -5.56 9.64 -5.01
N GLU A 74 -6.41 9.30 -4.05
CA GLU A 74 -6.63 10.12 -2.87
C GLU A 74 -6.12 9.35 -1.67
N VAL A 75 -5.36 9.99 -0.79
CA VAL A 75 -4.77 9.33 0.37
C VAL A 75 -5.36 9.92 1.64
N ARG A 76 -6.10 9.12 2.38
CA ARG A 76 -6.68 9.50 3.66
C ARG A 76 -5.93 8.88 4.84
N CYS A 77 -5.08 7.92 4.57
CA CYS A 77 -4.33 7.21 5.59
C CYS A 77 -3.13 8.06 6.04
N PRO A 78 -3.03 8.41 7.33
CA PRO A 78 -1.91 9.26 7.79
C PRO A 78 -0.55 8.64 7.55
N PHE A 79 -0.43 7.32 7.71
CA PHE A 79 0.83 6.64 7.48
C PHE A 79 1.27 6.81 6.03
N ALA A 80 0.36 6.55 5.10
CA ALA A 80 0.68 6.65 3.68
C ALA A 80 0.99 8.09 3.27
N ARG A 81 0.27 9.06 3.84
CA ARG A 81 0.54 10.47 3.55
C ARG A 81 1.95 10.85 3.98
N SER A 82 2.33 10.44 5.18
CA SER A 82 3.67 10.70 5.69
C SER A 82 4.73 10.05 4.81
N TRP A 83 4.47 8.82 4.37
CA TRP A 83 5.40 8.10 3.50
C TRP A 83 5.60 8.86 2.19
N ILE A 84 4.50 9.32 1.59
CA ILE A 84 4.55 10.02 0.31
C ILE A 84 5.30 11.34 0.44
N GLU A 85 5.15 12.04 1.57
CA GLU A 85 5.88 13.28 1.81
C GLU A 85 7.39 13.08 1.76
N ARG A 86 7.85 11.90 2.15
CA ARG A 86 9.26 11.56 2.15
C ARG A 86 9.73 10.92 0.84
N HIS A 87 8.81 10.72 -0.12
CA HIS A 87 9.11 10.06 -1.37
C HIS A 87 8.58 10.88 -2.54
N PRO A 88 9.33 11.91 -2.96
CA PRO A 88 8.85 12.82 -4.00
C PRO A 88 8.46 12.14 -5.30
N ASP A 89 9.03 10.97 -5.59
CA ASP A 89 8.74 10.22 -6.81
C ASP A 89 7.26 9.85 -6.93
N TYR A 90 6.54 9.88 -5.83
CA TYR A 90 5.14 9.46 -5.79
C TYR A 90 4.16 10.61 -5.57
N GLN A 91 4.67 11.83 -5.41
CA GLN A 91 3.79 12.95 -5.10
C GLN A 91 2.89 13.34 -6.26
N ASP A 92 3.31 13.03 -7.48
CA ASP A 92 2.51 13.32 -8.67
C ASP A 92 1.24 12.47 -8.77
N LEU A 93 1.18 11.36 -8.04
CA LEU A 93 0.00 10.50 -8.06
C LEU A 93 -1.14 11.06 -7.22
N VAL A 94 -0.84 11.87 -6.24
CA VAL A 94 -1.83 12.38 -5.29
C VAL A 94 -2.38 13.68 -5.83
N GLY A 95 -3.67 13.67 -6.10
CA GLY A 95 -4.34 14.84 -6.66
C GLY A 95 -4.89 15.78 -5.63
#